data_d68d8e34d1205d6491fe7dbb9ad5b001
#
_entry.id   d68d8e34d1205d6491fe7dbb9ad5b001
#
_cell.length_a   1.000
_cell.length_b   1.000
_cell.length_c   1.000
_cell.angle_alpha   90.00
_cell.angle_beta   90.00
_cell.angle_gamma   90.00
#
_symmetry.space_group_name_H-M   'P 1'
#
loop_
_entity.id
_entity.type
_entity.pdbx_description
1 polymer ?
#
loop_
_entity_poly.entity_id
_entity_poly.type
_entity_poly.pdbx_seq_one_letter_code
_entity_poly.pdbx_strand_id
1 'polypeptide(L)'
;FSAPLTIGAGGYNCPVSRAITEVHDEPHRDDEHFCGGYREYWENVEGLEDSEGPIEIHFIEEVLPGYFWLFPVQKGVVNVGIGMLISEQRKQKGMKKSLKQIQRWVIEEHPVFKQRFANATFVPKSQKGWQLPFGSPRKKAPSFQPRRAAMAGAMAVGDAASLVDPFSGEGIGNALLTAKMTSRHFDKEEHANGFPEDAAMAYMEDLWGEL
;
A
#
# COMPACT_ATOMS: atom_id res chain seq x y z
N PHE A 1 6.01 -8.25 -28.38
CA PHE A 1 6.66 -6.95 -28.26
C PHE A 1 8.04 -7.17 -27.66
N SER A 2 9.01 -6.37 -28.08
CA SER A 2 10.36 -6.30 -27.50
C SER A 2 10.64 -4.85 -27.15
N ALA A 3 11.23 -4.60 -25.97
CA ALA A 3 11.62 -3.27 -25.52
C ALA A 3 12.95 -3.37 -24.74
N PRO A 4 13.79 -2.31 -24.78
CA PRO A 4 15.02 -2.27 -23.99
C PRO A 4 14.79 -2.34 -22.48
N LEU A 5 13.66 -1.76 -22.01
CA LEU A 5 13.25 -1.74 -20.61
C LEU A 5 11.75 -1.99 -20.49
N THR A 6 11.36 -2.76 -19.49
CA THR A 6 9.98 -2.94 -19.05
C THR A 6 9.80 -2.35 -17.65
N ILE A 7 8.84 -1.43 -17.49
CA ILE A 7 8.53 -0.82 -16.19
C ILE A 7 7.30 -1.48 -15.59
N GLY A 8 7.45 -2.07 -14.42
CA GLY A 8 6.40 -2.65 -13.62
C GLY A 8 5.71 -1.61 -12.74
N ALA A 9 4.51 -1.16 -13.12
CA ALA A 9 3.67 -0.22 -12.38
C ALA A 9 2.29 -0.83 -12.06
N GLY A 10 2.18 -2.15 -11.99
CA GLY A 10 0.93 -2.90 -11.82
C GLY A 10 0.48 -3.08 -10.37
N GLY A 11 1.05 -2.35 -9.40
CA GLY A 11 0.73 -2.50 -7.99
C GLY A 11 1.24 -3.83 -7.41
N TYR A 12 0.68 -4.26 -6.28
CA TYR A 12 1.18 -5.43 -5.55
C TYR A 12 1.09 -6.76 -6.34
N ASN A 13 0.28 -6.85 -7.37
CA ASN A 13 0.16 -8.02 -8.26
C ASN A 13 0.96 -7.89 -9.56
N CYS A 14 1.89 -6.94 -9.64
CA CYS A 14 2.65 -6.67 -10.86
C CYS A 14 3.43 -7.90 -11.35
N PRO A 15 3.23 -8.36 -12.59
CA PRO A 15 3.96 -9.49 -13.13
C PRO A 15 5.45 -9.22 -13.32
N VAL A 16 5.84 -7.97 -13.61
CA VAL A 16 7.25 -7.56 -13.71
C VAL A 16 7.93 -7.66 -12.35
N SER A 17 7.29 -7.17 -11.28
CA SER A 17 7.82 -7.31 -9.92
C SER A 17 7.97 -8.78 -9.52
N ARG A 18 7.02 -9.63 -9.91
CA ARG A 18 7.12 -11.07 -9.69
C ARG A 18 8.32 -11.69 -10.41
N ALA A 19 8.52 -11.36 -11.69
CA ALA A 19 9.66 -11.83 -12.44
C ALA A 19 11.00 -11.40 -11.81
N ILE A 20 11.12 -10.15 -11.35
CA ILE A 20 12.31 -9.65 -10.65
C ILE A 20 12.57 -10.49 -9.38
N THR A 21 11.57 -10.73 -8.56
CA THR A 21 11.73 -11.48 -7.30
C THR A 21 12.02 -12.96 -7.54
N GLU A 22 11.43 -13.58 -8.57
CA GLU A 22 11.69 -14.98 -8.94
C GLU A 22 13.14 -15.19 -9.42
N VAL A 23 13.68 -14.27 -10.23
CA VAL A 23 15.08 -14.35 -10.70
C VAL A 23 16.08 -14.27 -9.54
N HIS A 24 15.74 -13.53 -8.49
CA HIS A 24 16.60 -13.32 -7.33
C HIS A 24 16.28 -14.22 -6.12
N ASP A 25 15.44 -15.23 -6.31
CA ASP A 25 14.99 -16.16 -5.25
C ASP A 25 14.42 -15.44 -4.01
N GLU A 26 13.73 -14.33 -4.26
CA GLU A 26 13.05 -13.56 -3.22
C GLU A 26 11.56 -13.92 -3.16
N PRO A 27 10.95 -13.98 -1.96
CA PRO A 27 9.51 -14.17 -1.87
C PRO A 27 8.79 -12.95 -2.45
N HIS A 28 7.94 -13.18 -3.45
CA HIS A 28 7.12 -12.11 -4.03
C HIS A 28 6.16 -11.53 -2.98
N ARG A 29 5.66 -12.37 -2.07
CA ARG A 29 4.74 -12.00 -1.00
C ARG A 29 5.26 -12.47 0.36
N ASP A 30 5.19 -11.57 1.32
CA ASP A 30 5.49 -11.84 2.72
C ASP A 30 4.43 -11.15 3.59
N ASP A 31 3.62 -11.94 4.32
CA ASP A 31 2.49 -11.43 5.11
C ASP A 31 2.90 -10.47 6.24
N GLU A 32 4.17 -10.44 6.62
CA GLU A 32 4.72 -9.47 7.58
C GLU A 32 5.04 -8.11 6.94
N HIS A 33 5.03 -8.06 5.62
CA HIS A 33 5.29 -6.86 4.82
C HIS A 33 4.09 -6.49 3.93
N PHE A 34 2.90 -6.93 4.33
CA PHE A 34 1.65 -6.55 3.66
C PHE A 34 0.60 -6.10 4.66
N CYS A 35 -0.06 -5.00 4.33
CA CYS A 35 -1.27 -4.53 4.99
C CYS A 35 -2.50 -4.89 4.15
N GLY A 36 -3.53 -5.37 4.80
CA GLY A 36 -4.86 -5.43 4.22
C GLY A 36 -5.57 -4.10 4.45
N GLY A 37 -6.17 -3.53 3.42
CA GLY A 37 -7.02 -2.36 3.51
C GLY A 37 -8.45 -2.70 3.08
N TYR A 38 -9.43 -2.15 3.79
CA TYR A 38 -10.85 -2.24 3.42
C TYR A 38 -11.51 -0.89 3.63
N ARG A 39 -12.30 -0.42 2.66
CA ARG A 39 -12.98 0.88 2.76
C ARG A 39 -14.39 0.85 2.17
N GLU A 40 -15.22 1.75 2.66
CA GLU A 40 -16.58 2.01 2.20
C GLU A 40 -16.81 3.53 2.11
N TYR A 41 -17.83 3.97 1.40
CA TYR A 41 -18.32 5.34 1.53
C TYR A 41 -19.56 5.39 2.40
N TRP A 42 -19.65 6.45 3.19
CA TRP A 42 -20.77 6.76 4.08
C TRP A 42 -21.19 8.20 3.92
N GLU A 43 -22.49 8.45 4.01
CA GLU A 43 -23.07 9.78 4.02
C GLU A 43 -23.51 10.15 5.45
N ASN A 44 -23.51 11.46 5.76
CA ASN A 44 -23.99 12.01 7.02
C ASN A 44 -23.27 11.45 8.26
N VAL A 45 -21.95 11.28 8.20
CA VAL A 45 -21.14 10.97 9.38
C VAL A 45 -21.00 12.24 10.21
N GLU A 46 -21.41 12.18 11.48
CA GLU A 46 -21.41 13.35 12.38
C GLU A 46 -20.01 13.97 12.51
N GLY A 47 -19.93 15.29 12.34
CA GLY A 47 -18.70 16.08 12.40
C GLY A 47 -17.88 16.08 11.11
N LEU A 48 -18.38 15.50 10.01
CA LEU A 48 -17.71 15.43 8.70
C LEU A 48 -18.67 15.78 7.56
N GLU A 49 -19.52 16.78 7.78
CA GLU A 49 -20.51 17.24 6.81
C GLU A 49 -19.89 18.09 5.68
N ASP A 50 -18.70 18.63 5.93
CA ASP A 50 -17.95 19.44 4.97
C ASP A 50 -16.88 18.62 4.24
N SER A 51 -16.74 18.83 2.93
CA SER A 51 -15.67 18.22 2.12
C SER A 51 -14.27 18.73 2.45
N GLU A 52 -14.16 19.91 3.06
CA GLU A 52 -12.92 20.52 3.53
C GLU A 52 -12.62 20.19 5.00
N GLY A 53 -13.39 19.28 5.58
CA GLY A 53 -13.17 18.79 6.94
C GLY A 53 -11.84 18.06 7.10
N PRO A 54 -11.36 17.88 8.33
CA PRO A 54 -10.09 17.20 8.60
C PRO A 54 -10.16 15.74 8.15
N ILE A 55 -9.05 15.23 7.64
CA ILE A 55 -8.84 13.80 7.59
C ILE A 55 -8.56 13.29 9.00
N GLU A 56 -9.18 12.19 9.38
CA GLU A 56 -9.02 11.60 10.71
C GLU A 56 -8.40 10.22 10.61
N ILE A 57 -7.39 9.96 11.43
CA ILE A 57 -6.76 8.65 11.60
C ILE A 57 -6.88 8.27 13.07
N HIS A 58 -7.49 7.12 13.36
CA HIS A 58 -7.76 6.66 14.71
C HIS A 58 -7.03 5.34 14.99
N PHE A 59 -6.16 5.36 16.00
CA PHE A 59 -5.50 4.17 16.51
C PHE A 59 -6.39 3.53 17.58
N ILE A 60 -7.00 2.41 17.24
CA ILE A 60 -7.93 1.65 18.08
C ILE A 60 -7.22 0.34 18.48
N GLU A 61 -7.29 -0.03 19.76
CA GLU A 61 -6.56 -1.20 20.29
C GLU A 61 -6.81 -2.46 19.48
N GLU A 62 -8.06 -2.72 19.10
CA GLU A 62 -8.47 -3.90 18.33
C GLU A 62 -8.05 -3.87 16.85
N VAL A 63 -7.56 -2.72 16.39
CA VAL A 63 -7.10 -2.51 15.00
C VAL A 63 -5.58 -2.52 14.91
N LEU A 64 -4.86 -2.35 16.04
CA LEU A 64 -3.41 -2.32 16.05
C LEU A 64 -2.77 -3.69 15.68
N PRO A 65 -1.64 -3.67 14.98
CA PRO A 65 -0.97 -2.55 14.33
C PRO A 65 -1.67 -2.18 13.02
N GLY A 66 -2.30 -1.02 13.02
CA GLY A 66 -3.09 -0.47 11.94
C GLY A 66 -3.94 0.69 12.45
N TYR A 67 -4.87 1.16 11.64
CA TYR A 67 -5.75 2.26 12.02
C TYR A 67 -7.10 2.22 11.29
N PHE A 68 -8.05 2.94 11.85
CA PHE A 68 -9.33 3.27 11.25
C PHE A 68 -9.29 4.71 10.75
N TRP A 69 -9.81 5.00 9.57
CA TRP A 69 -9.80 6.35 9.01
C TRP A 69 -11.16 6.85 8.59
N LEU A 70 -11.30 8.17 8.64
CA LEU A 70 -12.46 8.93 8.16
C LEU A 70 -11.93 10.07 7.29
N PHE A 71 -12.07 9.98 5.97
CA PHE A 71 -11.58 10.98 5.03
C PHE A 71 -12.75 11.59 4.25
N PRO A 72 -13.11 12.86 4.51
CA PRO A 72 -14.06 13.58 3.68
C PRO A 72 -13.58 13.59 2.23
N VAL A 73 -14.45 13.22 1.29
CA VAL A 73 -14.10 13.17 -0.16
C VAL A 73 -14.94 14.12 -0.98
N GLN A 74 -16.14 14.42 -0.52
CA GLN A 74 -17.02 15.45 -1.05
C GLN A 74 -18.05 15.82 0.02
N LYS A 75 -18.82 16.91 -0.19
CA LYS A 75 -19.78 17.38 0.78
C LYS A 75 -20.72 16.25 1.26
N GLY A 76 -20.67 15.98 2.56
CA GLY A 76 -21.48 14.97 3.23
C GLY A 76 -21.08 13.52 2.95
N VAL A 77 -20.03 13.23 2.16
CA VAL A 77 -19.55 11.87 1.88
C VAL A 77 -18.16 11.65 2.44
N VAL A 78 -18.00 10.56 3.18
CA VAL A 78 -16.76 10.18 3.87
C VAL A 78 -16.28 8.83 3.36
N ASN A 79 -14.99 8.73 3.02
CA ASN A 79 -14.29 7.47 2.82
C ASN A 79 -13.94 6.93 4.20
N VAL A 80 -14.58 5.85 4.58
CA VAL A 80 -14.42 5.18 5.87
C VAL A 80 -13.69 3.88 5.66
N GLY A 81 -12.60 3.67 6.35
CA GLY A 81 -11.85 2.43 6.15
C GLY A 81 -10.97 2.01 7.31
N ILE A 82 -10.37 0.85 7.13
CA ILE A 82 -9.52 0.19 8.09
C ILE A 82 -8.34 -0.47 7.38
N GLY A 83 -7.15 -0.32 7.94
CA GLY A 83 -5.94 -0.99 7.51
C GLY A 83 -5.31 -1.76 8.66
N MET A 84 -4.80 -2.97 8.39
CA MET A 84 -4.13 -3.79 9.39
C MET A 84 -3.08 -4.69 8.72
N LEU A 85 -1.97 -4.92 9.41
CA LEU A 85 -0.93 -5.85 8.97
C LEU A 85 -1.51 -7.28 8.91
N ILE A 86 -1.33 -7.97 7.79
CA ILE A 86 -1.96 -9.28 7.54
C ILE A 86 -1.46 -10.34 8.51
N SER A 87 -0.17 -10.36 8.84
CA SER A 87 0.41 -11.28 9.80
C SER A 87 -0.22 -11.14 11.20
N GLU A 88 -0.50 -9.92 11.63
CA GLU A 88 -1.11 -9.66 12.94
C GLU A 88 -2.61 -9.91 12.93
N GLN A 89 -3.30 -9.60 11.85
CA GLN A 89 -4.72 -9.97 11.69
C GLN A 89 -4.92 -11.48 11.85
N ARG A 90 -4.01 -12.29 11.32
CA ARG A 90 -4.07 -13.77 11.44
C ARG A 90 -3.75 -14.30 12.85
N LYS A 91 -2.98 -13.56 13.65
CA LYS A 91 -2.62 -13.94 15.02
C LYS A 91 -3.71 -13.62 16.04
N GLN A 92 -4.66 -12.76 15.71
CA GLN A 92 -5.73 -12.37 16.63
C GLN A 92 -6.60 -13.59 17.00
N LYS A 93 -6.27 -14.20 18.16
CA LYS A 93 -7.04 -15.31 18.74
C LYS A 93 -8.41 -14.80 19.19
N GLY A 94 -9.48 -15.40 18.67
CA GLY A 94 -10.87 -15.08 19.03
C GLY A 94 -11.61 -14.17 18.06
N MET A 95 -10.92 -13.32 17.32
CA MET A 95 -11.51 -12.52 16.25
C MET A 95 -10.94 -12.96 14.89
N LYS A 96 -11.31 -14.13 14.39
CA LYS A 96 -11.14 -14.48 12.98
C LYS A 96 -12.10 -13.65 12.11
N LYS A 97 -12.12 -12.33 12.37
CA LYS A 97 -12.98 -11.40 11.66
C LYS A 97 -12.22 -10.86 10.47
N SER A 98 -12.88 -10.75 9.33
CA SER A 98 -12.37 -10.01 8.19
C SER A 98 -12.27 -8.52 8.54
N LEU A 99 -11.44 -7.75 7.83
CA LEU A 99 -11.38 -6.30 7.99
C LEU A 99 -12.77 -5.65 7.91
N LYS A 100 -13.62 -6.15 7.02
CA LYS A 100 -15.03 -5.73 6.93
C LYS A 100 -15.78 -5.92 8.25
N GLN A 101 -15.60 -7.05 8.94
CA GLN A 101 -16.28 -7.33 10.20
C GLN A 101 -15.72 -6.46 11.34
N ILE A 102 -14.41 -6.22 11.35
CA ILE A 102 -13.78 -5.32 12.33
C ILE A 102 -14.28 -3.89 12.11
N GLN A 103 -14.32 -3.40 10.86
CA GLN A 103 -14.85 -2.08 10.55
C GLN A 103 -16.32 -1.94 10.95
N ARG A 104 -17.15 -2.97 10.73
CA ARG A 104 -18.54 -2.98 11.19
C ARG A 104 -18.64 -2.87 12.70
N TRP A 105 -17.83 -3.63 13.45
CA TRP A 105 -17.78 -3.55 14.89
C TRP A 105 -17.38 -2.13 15.35
N VAL A 106 -16.38 -1.50 14.70
CA VAL A 106 -16.00 -0.11 15.03
C VAL A 106 -17.18 0.85 14.83
N ILE A 107 -17.89 0.72 13.71
CA ILE A 107 -19.01 1.61 13.37
C ILE A 107 -20.23 1.39 14.29
N GLU A 108 -20.55 0.14 14.59
CA GLU A 108 -21.83 -0.22 15.24
C GLU A 108 -21.74 -0.38 16.75
N GLU A 109 -20.57 -0.71 17.29
CA GLU A 109 -20.41 -1.08 18.70
C GLU A 109 -19.39 -0.24 19.47
N HIS A 110 -18.33 0.29 18.80
CA HIS A 110 -17.31 1.08 19.49
C HIS A 110 -17.91 2.37 20.08
N PRO A 111 -17.69 2.69 21.37
CA PRO A 111 -18.41 3.75 22.09
C PRO A 111 -18.35 5.13 21.40
N VAL A 112 -17.22 5.48 20.82
CA VAL A 112 -17.03 6.79 20.15
C VAL A 112 -17.71 6.80 18.79
N PHE A 113 -17.49 5.78 17.95
CA PHE A 113 -17.95 5.80 16.57
C PHE A 113 -19.42 5.48 16.40
N LYS A 114 -19.97 4.61 17.25
CA LYS A 114 -21.41 4.28 17.24
C LYS A 114 -22.30 5.53 17.24
N GLN A 115 -21.93 6.56 18.00
CA GLN A 115 -22.71 7.81 18.04
C GLN A 115 -22.55 8.58 16.73
N ARG A 116 -21.33 8.70 16.21
CA ARG A 116 -21.03 9.43 14.97
C ARG A 116 -21.71 8.83 13.75
N PHE A 117 -21.95 7.53 13.75
CA PHE A 117 -22.62 6.79 12.67
C PHE A 117 -24.11 6.56 12.89
N ALA A 118 -24.70 7.06 13.99
CA ALA A 118 -26.10 6.81 14.34
C ALA A 118 -27.10 7.24 13.23
N ASN A 119 -26.81 8.32 12.52
CA ASN A 119 -27.61 8.83 11.40
C ASN A 119 -26.92 8.68 10.05
N ALA A 120 -25.75 8.03 10.01
CA ALA A 120 -25.00 7.84 8.78
C ALA A 120 -25.61 6.77 7.90
N THR A 121 -25.48 6.94 6.59
CA THR A 121 -26.02 6.03 5.59
C THR A 121 -24.89 5.44 4.75
N PHE A 122 -24.83 4.11 4.70
CA PHE A 122 -23.89 3.40 3.85
C PHE A 122 -24.20 3.59 2.36
N VAL A 123 -23.18 3.94 1.55
CA VAL A 123 -23.31 4.05 0.09
C VAL A 123 -23.20 2.66 -0.55
N PRO A 124 -24.25 2.12 -1.16
CA PRO A 124 -24.24 0.78 -1.75
C PRO A 124 -23.18 0.61 -2.85
N LYS A 125 -22.54 -0.58 -2.90
CA LYS A 125 -21.52 -0.96 -3.91
C LYS A 125 -20.24 -0.12 -3.83
N SER A 126 -20.03 0.63 -2.75
CA SER A 126 -18.81 1.42 -2.54
C SER A 126 -17.65 0.60 -1.95
N GLN A 127 -17.89 -0.62 -1.48
CA GLN A 127 -16.89 -1.43 -0.80
C GLN A 127 -15.72 -1.77 -1.72
N LYS A 128 -14.50 -1.62 -1.19
CA LYS A 128 -13.26 -2.07 -1.83
C LYS A 128 -12.31 -2.63 -0.77
N GLY A 129 -11.68 -3.75 -1.09
CA GLY A 129 -10.54 -4.28 -0.36
C GLY A 129 -9.32 -4.32 -1.24
N TRP A 130 -8.16 -4.04 -0.67
CA TRP A 130 -6.89 -4.06 -1.39
C TRP A 130 -5.74 -4.48 -0.47
N GLN A 131 -4.58 -4.77 -1.06
CA GLN A 131 -3.36 -5.09 -0.31
C GLN A 131 -2.30 -4.05 -0.63
N LEU A 132 -1.61 -3.61 0.41
CA LEU A 132 -0.57 -2.59 0.37
C LEU A 132 0.76 -3.24 0.76
N PRO A 133 1.74 -3.32 -0.16
CA PRO A 133 3.03 -3.93 0.11
C PRO A 133 4.01 -2.92 0.71
N PHE A 134 4.67 -3.29 1.79
CA PHE A 134 5.67 -2.48 2.47
C PHE A 134 7.10 -2.84 2.04
N GLY A 135 7.94 -1.84 1.84
CA GLY A 135 9.35 -1.99 1.47
C GLY A 135 10.29 -2.33 2.62
N SER A 136 9.84 -3.11 3.57
CA SER A 136 10.61 -3.44 4.76
C SER A 136 11.73 -4.46 4.48
N PRO A 137 12.81 -4.48 5.29
CA PRO A 137 13.86 -5.48 5.18
C PRO A 137 13.33 -6.89 5.41
N ARG A 138 13.97 -7.87 4.78
CA ARG A 138 13.58 -9.28 4.91
C ARG A 138 14.12 -9.87 6.21
N LYS A 139 13.30 -10.60 6.95
CA LYS A 139 13.67 -11.21 8.26
C LYS A 139 14.90 -12.10 8.23
N LYS A 140 15.13 -12.80 7.14
CA LYS A 140 16.23 -13.77 7.02
C LYS A 140 17.55 -13.15 6.60
N ALA A 141 17.58 -11.86 6.30
CA ALA A 141 18.80 -11.18 5.93
C ALA A 141 19.66 -10.93 7.18
N PRO A 142 20.96 -11.26 7.16
CA PRO A 142 21.87 -10.98 8.29
C PRO A 142 22.11 -9.47 8.47
N SER A 143 21.78 -8.65 7.49
CA SER A 143 21.83 -7.19 7.48
C SER A 143 20.59 -6.66 6.77
N PHE A 144 20.37 -5.34 6.86
CA PHE A 144 19.31 -4.70 6.07
C PHE A 144 19.53 -5.01 4.58
N GLN A 145 18.55 -5.68 3.99
CA GLN A 145 18.54 -5.95 2.57
C GLN A 145 17.17 -5.55 2.02
N PRO A 146 17.10 -4.44 1.31
CA PRO A 146 15.87 -4.01 0.68
C PRO A 146 15.46 -4.98 -0.42
N ARG A 147 14.16 -5.06 -0.68
CA ARG A 147 13.61 -5.85 -1.76
C ARG A 147 14.19 -5.43 -3.11
N ARG A 148 14.47 -6.39 -3.97
CA ARG A 148 14.81 -6.12 -5.37
C ARG A 148 13.66 -5.45 -6.11
N ALA A 149 13.93 -4.27 -6.66
CA ALA A 149 13.00 -3.50 -7.48
C ALA A 149 13.47 -3.35 -8.94
N ALA A 150 14.66 -3.86 -9.28
CA ALA A 150 15.19 -3.82 -10.64
C ALA A 150 16.10 -5.02 -10.96
N MET A 151 16.25 -5.30 -12.23
CA MET A 151 17.19 -6.21 -12.84
C MET A 151 17.46 -5.77 -14.29
N ALA A 152 18.39 -6.41 -14.97
CA ALA A 152 18.58 -6.19 -16.42
C ALA A 152 17.24 -6.31 -17.17
N GLY A 153 16.90 -5.29 -17.95
CA GLY A 153 15.66 -5.22 -18.73
C GLY A 153 14.38 -4.87 -17.96
N ALA A 154 14.42 -4.69 -16.64
CA ALA A 154 13.21 -4.41 -15.86
C ALA A 154 13.43 -3.52 -14.64
N MET A 155 12.46 -2.61 -14.38
CA MET A 155 12.32 -1.84 -13.15
C MET A 155 10.90 -1.96 -12.61
N ALA A 156 10.71 -1.95 -11.29
CA ALA A 156 9.41 -1.81 -10.62
C ALA A 156 9.34 -0.46 -9.91
N VAL A 157 8.14 0.15 -9.85
CA VAL A 157 7.87 1.44 -9.23
C VAL A 157 6.64 1.38 -8.30
N GLY A 158 6.56 2.27 -7.32
CA GLY A 158 5.44 2.35 -6.39
C GLY A 158 5.15 1.03 -5.69
N ASP A 159 3.87 0.67 -5.57
CA ASP A 159 3.45 -0.60 -4.92
C ASP A 159 4.04 -1.86 -5.60
N ALA A 160 4.36 -1.80 -6.88
CA ALA A 160 5.05 -2.90 -7.54
C ALA A 160 6.47 -3.13 -7.00
N ALA A 161 7.13 -2.08 -6.52
CA ALA A 161 8.40 -2.16 -5.82
C ALA A 161 8.24 -2.32 -4.27
N SER A 162 7.00 -2.46 -3.78
CA SER A 162 6.67 -2.55 -2.34
C SER A 162 7.04 -1.31 -1.54
N LEU A 163 6.72 -0.13 -2.06
CA LEU A 163 7.15 1.16 -1.51
C LEU A 163 6.05 1.92 -0.75
N VAL A 164 5.03 1.23 -0.28
CA VAL A 164 4.06 1.82 0.65
C VAL A 164 4.76 2.08 1.98
N ASP A 165 4.63 3.30 2.50
CA ASP A 165 5.16 3.65 3.83
C ASP A 165 4.50 2.79 4.92
N PRO A 166 5.26 2.06 5.72
CA PRO A 166 4.71 1.11 6.68
C PRO A 166 4.02 1.76 7.88
N PHE A 167 4.28 3.04 8.16
CA PHE A 167 3.67 3.75 9.28
C PHE A 167 2.33 4.38 8.89
N SER A 168 2.32 5.12 7.78
CA SER A 168 1.14 5.87 7.35
C SER A 168 0.23 5.10 6.37
N GLY A 169 0.76 4.09 5.67
CA GLY A 169 0.09 3.43 4.54
C GLY A 169 0.07 4.29 3.27
N GLU A 170 0.84 5.40 3.24
CA GLU A 170 0.98 6.27 2.08
C GLU A 170 1.84 5.58 1.01
N GLY A 171 1.45 5.67 -0.24
CA GLY A 171 2.18 5.08 -1.37
C GLY A 171 2.12 5.91 -2.64
N ILE A 172 1.25 6.95 -2.68
CA ILE A 172 1.06 7.76 -3.89
C ILE A 172 2.28 8.63 -4.17
N GLY A 173 2.83 9.29 -3.15
CA GLY A 173 4.05 10.09 -3.24
C GLY A 173 5.23 9.25 -3.68
N ASN A 174 5.43 8.08 -3.04
CA ASN A 174 6.49 7.15 -3.39
C ASN A 174 6.33 6.59 -4.83
N ALA A 175 5.10 6.34 -5.28
CA ALA A 175 4.85 5.92 -6.66
C ALA A 175 5.22 7.02 -7.68
N LEU A 176 4.88 8.28 -7.40
CA LEU A 176 5.24 9.42 -8.25
C LEU A 176 6.76 9.68 -8.25
N LEU A 177 7.40 9.63 -7.08
CA LEU A 177 8.84 9.79 -6.93
C LEU A 177 9.58 8.73 -7.73
N THR A 178 9.27 7.46 -7.53
CA THR A 178 9.96 6.35 -8.21
C THR A 178 9.67 6.30 -9.70
N ALA A 179 8.49 6.68 -10.15
CA ALA A 179 8.22 6.87 -11.57
C ALA A 179 9.11 7.97 -12.19
N LYS A 180 9.36 9.07 -11.46
CA LYS A 180 10.31 10.10 -11.88
C LYS A 180 11.76 9.58 -11.86
N MET A 181 12.13 8.77 -10.90
CA MET A 181 13.48 8.21 -10.80
C MET A 181 13.82 7.32 -12.00
N THR A 182 12.86 6.58 -12.59
CA THR A 182 13.14 5.76 -13.77
C THR A 182 13.72 6.58 -14.93
N SER A 183 13.31 7.85 -15.08
CA SER A 183 13.83 8.74 -16.12
C SER A 183 15.29 9.20 -15.90
N ARG A 184 15.83 9.02 -14.70
CA ARG A 184 17.24 9.32 -14.41
C ARG A 184 18.16 8.16 -14.77
N HIS A 185 17.62 6.93 -14.74
CA HIS A 185 18.37 5.69 -14.92
C HIS A 185 18.15 5.04 -16.29
N PHE A 186 17.27 5.58 -17.12
CA PHE A 186 17.03 5.06 -18.46
C PHE A 186 17.22 6.17 -19.51
N ASP A 187 18.23 6.00 -20.35
CA ASP A 187 18.43 6.78 -21.56
C ASP A 187 18.15 5.92 -22.79
N LYS A 188 17.35 6.42 -23.73
CA LYS A 188 16.90 5.68 -24.91
C LYS A 188 18.02 5.33 -25.88
N GLU A 189 19.01 6.20 -26.02
CA GLU A 189 20.12 6.01 -26.94
C GLU A 189 21.18 5.10 -26.35
N GLU A 190 21.54 5.33 -25.08
CA GLU A 190 22.50 4.52 -24.34
C GLU A 190 22.00 3.08 -24.14
N HIS A 191 20.71 2.91 -23.80
CA HIS A 191 20.12 1.62 -23.52
C HIS A 191 19.34 1.01 -24.71
N ALA A 192 19.61 1.45 -25.95
CA ALA A 192 18.91 0.97 -27.15
C ALA A 192 18.97 -0.57 -27.32
N ASN A 193 20.06 -1.20 -26.87
CA ASN A 193 20.29 -2.65 -26.93
C ASN A 193 19.83 -3.42 -25.69
N GLY A 194 19.26 -2.75 -24.70
CA GLY A 194 18.78 -3.32 -23.44
C GLY A 194 19.26 -2.53 -22.23
N PHE A 195 18.45 -2.55 -21.19
CA PHE A 195 18.76 -1.92 -19.89
C PHE A 195 19.69 -2.88 -19.10
N PRO A 196 20.93 -2.49 -18.79
CA PRO A 196 21.90 -3.39 -18.21
C PRO A 196 21.76 -3.54 -16.68
N GLU A 197 22.41 -4.55 -16.10
CA GLU A 197 22.34 -4.83 -14.65
C GLU A 197 22.99 -3.75 -13.78
N ASP A 198 24.06 -3.12 -14.23
CA ASP A 198 24.70 -2.03 -13.52
C ASP A 198 23.81 -0.78 -13.41
N ALA A 199 23.07 -0.44 -14.46
CA ALA A 199 22.04 0.59 -14.40
C ALA A 199 20.86 0.20 -13.48
N ALA A 200 20.49 -1.06 -13.45
CA ALA A 200 19.50 -1.58 -12.51
C ALA A 200 19.98 -1.45 -11.05
N MET A 201 21.24 -1.74 -10.78
CA MET A 201 21.85 -1.59 -9.46
C MET A 201 21.94 -0.12 -9.05
N ALA A 202 22.32 0.78 -9.96
CA ALA A 202 22.33 2.22 -9.71
C ALA A 202 20.92 2.75 -9.37
N TYR A 203 19.88 2.28 -10.06
CA TYR A 203 18.51 2.59 -9.70
C TYR A 203 18.15 2.09 -8.29
N MET A 204 18.56 0.89 -7.93
CA MET A 204 18.32 0.31 -6.59
C MET A 204 19.02 1.12 -5.49
N GLU A 205 20.26 1.56 -5.73
CA GLU A 205 21.02 2.40 -4.79
C GLU A 205 20.35 3.75 -4.57
N ASP A 206 19.95 4.42 -5.66
CA ASP A 206 19.25 5.71 -5.62
C ASP A 206 17.88 5.58 -4.91
N LEU A 207 17.12 4.54 -5.26
CA LEU A 207 15.82 4.23 -4.68
C LEU A 207 15.88 4.10 -3.14
N TRP A 208 16.79 3.30 -2.63
CA TRP A 208 16.90 3.03 -1.20
C TRP A 208 17.75 4.06 -0.44
N GLY A 209 18.35 4.99 -1.15
CA GLY A 209 18.97 6.17 -0.58
C GLY A 209 18.00 7.34 -0.40
N GLU A 210 16.93 7.39 -1.18
CA GLU A 210 15.89 8.44 -1.12
C GLU A 210 14.73 8.07 -0.15
N LEU A 211 14.47 6.76 0.11
CA LEU A 211 13.36 6.24 0.91
C LEU A 211 13.86 5.60 2.21
#